data_9226e3fa49b0013cca4e8bfe33fff1e7
#
_entry.id   9226e3fa49b0013cca4e8bfe33fff1e7
#
_cell.length_a   1.000
_cell.length_b   1.000
_cell.length_c   1.000
_cell.angle_alpha   90.00
_cell.angle_beta   90.00
_cell.angle_gamma   90.00
#
_symmetry.space_group_name_H-M   'P 1'
#
loop_
_entity.id
_entity.type
_entity.pdbx_description
1 polymer ?
#
loop_
_entity_poly.entity_id
_entity_poly.type
_entity_poly.pdbx_seq_one_letter_code
_entity_poly.pdbx_strand_id
1 'polypeptide(L)'
;MADYISLFVKSIFIDNMIFAYFLGMCSYLAVSKNVKTANGLGIAVIAVLLITLPVNYLLNEYVLKAGALSWLGEQYADVDLSFLSFIVFIAVIAAIVQIVEMVVEKFLPNLYSQLGIFLPLIAVNCAILGGSLFMQERDFVSIGEPIVYSLGSGIGWWLAIVALAAIREKMAYSHVPAALKGLGITFITVGLMGIAFMTFMGIQL
;
A
#
# COMPACT_ATOMS: atom_id res chain seq x y z
N MET A 1 18.11 -15.48 4.51
CA MET A 1 16.95 -15.72 5.39
C MET A 1 16.81 -14.63 6.43
N ALA A 2 17.89 -14.25 7.15
CA ALA A 2 17.84 -13.14 8.09
C ALA A 2 17.43 -11.82 7.41
N ASP A 3 17.94 -11.56 6.22
CA ASP A 3 17.65 -10.34 5.45
C ASP A 3 16.16 -10.20 5.06
N TYR A 4 15.49 -11.31 4.69
CA TYR A 4 14.07 -11.30 4.39
C TYR A 4 13.19 -11.02 5.62
N ILE A 5 13.57 -11.57 6.78
CA ILE A 5 12.86 -11.32 8.04
C ILE A 5 13.06 -9.86 8.47
N SER A 6 14.28 -9.35 8.36
CA SER A 6 14.60 -7.95 8.63
C SER A 6 13.81 -7.02 7.70
N LEU A 7 13.79 -7.30 6.38
CA LEU A 7 13.01 -6.54 5.40
C LEU A 7 11.51 -6.57 5.72
N PHE A 8 10.98 -7.73 6.10
CA PHE A 8 9.57 -7.90 6.46
C PHE A 8 9.19 -7.06 7.67
N VAL A 9 9.93 -7.18 8.78
CA VAL A 9 9.66 -6.43 10.01
C VAL A 9 9.85 -4.93 9.79
N LYS A 10 10.90 -4.55 9.05
CA LYS A 10 11.17 -3.15 8.69
C LYS A 10 10.01 -2.54 7.89
N SER A 11 9.47 -3.27 6.91
CA SER A 11 8.35 -2.81 6.08
C SER A 11 7.04 -2.64 6.87
N ILE A 12 6.82 -3.42 7.94
CA ILE A 12 5.61 -3.31 8.76
C ILE A 12 5.69 -2.10 9.69
N PHE A 13 6.81 -1.92 10.40
CA PHE A 13 6.89 -0.99 11.51
C PHE A 13 7.67 0.29 11.20
N ILE A 14 8.84 0.17 10.56
CA ILE A 14 9.74 1.29 10.30
C ILE A 14 9.31 2.04 9.03
N ASP A 15 9.23 1.31 7.93
CA ASP A 15 8.86 1.85 6.62
C ASP A 15 7.34 1.73 6.37
N ASN A 16 6.53 1.96 7.42
CA ASN A 16 5.08 1.88 7.30
C ASN A 16 4.55 2.97 6.36
N MET A 17 3.80 2.58 5.32
CA MET A 17 3.31 3.49 4.28
C MET A 17 2.48 4.65 4.82
N ILE A 18 1.76 4.46 5.94
CA ILE A 18 0.92 5.51 6.54
C ILE A 18 1.74 6.40 7.46
N PHE A 19 2.47 5.83 8.41
CA PHE A 19 3.10 6.61 9.47
C PHE A 19 4.45 7.21 9.07
N ALA A 20 5.22 6.55 8.19
CA ALA A 20 6.49 7.07 7.72
C ALA A 20 6.34 8.01 6.51
N TYR A 21 5.42 7.70 5.60
CA TYR A 21 5.33 8.40 4.30
C TYR A 21 3.99 9.10 4.06
N PHE A 22 3.00 8.92 4.93
CA PHE A 22 1.63 9.45 4.80
C PHE A 22 0.91 9.01 3.50
N LEU A 23 1.29 7.86 2.95
CA LEU A 23 0.71 7.34 1.72
C LEU A 23 -0.58 6.56 1.97
N GLY A 24 -1.59 6.78 1.12
CA GLY A 24 -2.89 6.13 1.25
C GLY A 24 -3.80 6.75 2.31
N MET A 25 -3.52 7.97 2.77
CA MET A 25 -4.33 8.68 3.78
C MET A 25 -5.78 8.91 3.35
N CYS A 26 -6.04 9.08 2.05
CA CYS A 26 -7.40 9.28 1.53
C CYS A 26 -8.32 8.09 1.84
N SER A 27 -7.91 6.87 1.49
CA SER A 27 -8.65 5.64 1.80
C SER A 27 -8.62 5.31 3.30
N TYR A 28 -7.48 5.55 3.95
CA TYR A 28 -7.29 5.36 5.39
C TYR A 28 -8.29 6.16 6.23
N LEU A 29 -8.45 7.45 5.97
CA LEU A 29 -9.39 8.31 6.69
C LEU A 29 -10.84 8.04 6.32
N ALA A 30 -11.13 7.77 5.04
CA ALA A 30 -12.48 7.55 4.55
C ALA A 30 -13.11 6.27 5.13
N VAL A 31 -12.34 5.18 5.20
CA VAL A 31 -12.84 3.83 5.52
C VAL A 31 -12.68 3.47 6.99
N SER A 32 -11.86 4.18 7.75
CA SER A 32 -11.59 3.90 9.18
C SER A 32 -12.73 4.25 10.14
N LYS A 33 -13.97 4.43 9.64
CA LYS A 33 -15.15 4.68 10.49
C LYS A 33 -15.70 3.41 11.15
N ASN A 34 -15.47 2.25 10.53
CA ASN A 34 -15.99 0.96 10.99
C ASN A 34 -14.88 -0.10 10.86
N VAL A 35 -14.65 -0.85 11.95
CA VAL A 35 -13.60 -1.90 11.99
C VAL A 35 -13.83 -2.99 10.95
N LYS A 36 -15.08 -3.40 10.71
CA LYS A 36 -15.38 -4.45 9.71
C LYS A 36 -14.99 -4.01 8.29
N THR A 37 -15.36 -2.80 7.91
CA THR A 37 -15.04 -2.26 6.57
C THR A 37 -13.53 -2.01 6.44
N ALA A 38 -12.89 -1.47 7.49
CA ALA A 38 -11.45 -1.25 7.53
C ALA A 38 -10.66 -2.57 7.38
N ASN A 39 -11.10 -3.63 8.06
CA ASN A 39 -10.49 -4.96 7.95
C ASN A 39 -10.63 -5.53 6.54
N GLY A 40 -11.82 -5.44 5.95
CA GLY A 40 -12.06 -5.90 4.58
C GLY A 40 -11.20 -5.17 3.54
N LEU A 41 -11.12 -3.83 3.64
CA LEU A 41 -10.28 -3.04 2.75
C LEU A 41 -8.79 -3.36 2.95
N GLY A 42 -8.35 -3.52 4.20
CA GLY A 42 -6.96 -3.86 4.50
C GLY A 42 -6.52 -5.18 3.87
N ILE A 43 -7.36 -6.22 3.94
CA ILE A 43 -7.10 -7.51 3.29
C ILE A 43 -7.06 -7.34 1.77
N ALA A 44 -7.97 -6.56 1.19
CA ALA A 44 -7.97 -6.28 -0.25
C ALA A 44 -6.69 -5.56 -0.68
N VAL A 45 -6.21 -4.59 0.10
CA VAL A 45 -4.95 -3.88 -0.18
C VAL A 45 -3.75 -4.81 -0.10
N ILE A 46 -3.69 -5.74 0.88
CA ILE A 46 -2.64 -6.76 0.95
C ILE A 46 -2.64 -7.62 -0.32
N ALA A 47 -3.81 -8.11 -0.74
CA ALA A 47 -3.92 -8.94 -1.93
C ALA A 47 -3.48 -8.20 -3.20
N VAL A 48 -3.90 -6.94 -3.35
CA VAL A 48 -3.50 -6.11 -4.50
C VAL A 48 -2.01 -5.82 -4.49
N LEU A 49 -1.42 -5.44 -3.36
CA LEU A 49 0.03 -5.21 -3.24
C LEU A 49 0.83 -6.45 -3.58
N LEU A 50 0.38 -7.62 -3.11
CA LEU A 50 1.05 -8.90 -3.36
C LEU A 50 1.09 -9.28 -4.85
N ILE A 51 0.13 -8.81 -5.64
CA ILE A 51 0.08 -9.05 -7.08
C ILE A 51 0.80 -7.92 -7.83
N THR A 52 0.55 -6.66 -7.48
CA THR A 52 1.04 -5.50 -8.23
C THR A 52 2.54 -5.30 -8.09
N LEU A 53 3.11 -5.43 -6.90
CA LEU A 53 4.55 -5.17 -6.72
C LEU A 53 5.44 -6.15 -7.49
N PRO A 54 5.24 -7.48 -7.42
CA PRO A 54 6.03 -8.40 -8.24
C PRO A 54 5.85 -8.20 -9.74
N VAL A 55 4.61 -7.86 -10.20
CA VAL A 55 4.36 -7.57 -11.62
C VAL A 55 5.08 -6.30 -12.06
N ASN A 56 5.01 -5.23 -11.26
CA ASN A 56 5.73 -3.99 -11.54
C ASN A 56 7.26 -4.17 -11.48
N TYR A 57 7.75 -5.06 -10.59
CA TYR A 57 9.16 -5.41 -10.54
C TYR A 57 9.61 -6.10 -11.84
N LEU A 58 8.85 -7.07 -12.32
CA LEU A 58 9.15 -7.75 -13.59
C LEU A 58 9.13 -6.76 -14.76
N LEU A 59 8.14 -5.88 -14.82
CA LEU A 59 8.06 -4.85 -15.86
C LEU A 59 9.24 -3.87 -15.78
N ASN A 60 9.64 -3.47 -14.57
CA ASN A 60 10.78 -2.59 -14.39
C ASN A 60 12.07 -3.26 -14.89
N GLU A 61 12.31 -4.52 -14.51
CA GLU A 61 13.55 -5.24 -14.82
C GLU A 61 13.64 -5.63 -16.32
N TYR A 62 12.51 -6.04 -16.94
CA TYR A 62 12.52 -6.57 -18.31
C TYR A 62 12.13 -5.55 -19.38
N VAL A 63 11.54 -4.40 -19.04
CA VAL A 63 11.02 -3.44 -20.04
C VAL A 63 11.53 -2.02 -19.81
N LEU A 64 11.56 -1.54 -18.55
CA LEU A 64 11.79 -0.13 -18.25
C LEU A 64 13.26 0.20 -18.00
N LYS A 65 14.04 -0.72 -17.48
CA LYS A 65 15.46 -0.52 -17.16
C LYS A 65 16.27 -0.30 -18.44
N ALA A 66 17.24 0.58 -18.39
CA ALA A 66 18.17 0.80 -19.49
C ALA A 66 18.86 -0.51 -19.90
N GLY A 67 18.81 -0.87 -21.19
CA GLY A 67 19.33 -2.14 -21.69
C GLY A 67 18.38 -3.34 -21.55
N ALA A 68 17.23 -3.19 -20.94
CA ALA A 68 16.24 -4.27 -20.79
C ALA A 68 15.69 -4.76 -22.15
N LEU A 69 15.63 -3.86 -23.15
CA LEU A 69 15.15 -4.17 -24.51
C LEU A 69 16.19 -4.80 -25.43
N SER A 70 17.38 -5.15 -24.95
CA SER A 70 18.43 -5.81 -25.73
C SER A 70 17.99 -7.13 -26.39
N TRP A 71 16.98 -7.79 -25.84
CA TRP A 71 16.38 -9.02 -26.41
C TRP A 71 15.54 -8.75 -27.68
N LEU A 72 15.08 -7.50 -27.92
CA LEU A 72 14.33 -7.12 -29.11
C LEU A 72 15.24 -6.65 -30.26
N GLY A 73 16.49 -6.28 -29.99
CA GLY A 73 17.49 -5.87 -30.98
C GLY A 73 18.51 -4.88 -30.40
N GLU A 74 19.75 -4.95 -30.91
CA GLU A 74 20.86 -4.09 -30.48
C GLU A 74 20.58 -2.57 -30.68
N GLN A 75 19.69 -2.21 -31.60
CA GLN A 75 19.28 -0.83 -31.85
C GLN A 75 18.49 -0.22 -30.69
N TYR A 76 17.90 -1.03 -29.81
CA TYR A 76 17.06 -0.58 -28.69
C TYR A 76 17.76 -0.65 -27.33
N ALA A 77 19.03 -1.09 -27.32
CA ALA A 77 19.80 -1.23 -26.07
C ALA A 77 20.08 0.13 -25.38
N ASP A 78 20.15 1.21 -26.13
CA ASP A 78 20.41 2.57 -25.59
C ASP A 78 19.14 3.33 -25.20
N VAL A 79 17.96 2.74 -25.37
CA VAL A 79 16.69 3.41 -25.03
C VAL A 79 16.39 3.25 -23.55
N ASP A 80 16.45 4.36 -22.82
CA ASP A 80 16.08 4.45 -21.41
C ASP A 80 14.60 4.85 -21.29
N LEU A 81 13.75 3.94 -20.84
CA LEU A 81 12.33 4.14 -20.61
C LEU A 81 11.98 4.40 -19.13
N SER A 82 12.96 4.59 -18.27
CA SER A 82 12.75 4.77 -16.84
C SER A 82 11.87 5.97 -16.50
N PHE A 83 11.85 7.01 -17.35
CA PHE A 83 10.95 8.16 -17.18
C PHE A 83 9.47 7.82 -17.35
N LEU A 84 9.15 6.71 -18.06
CA LEU A 84 7.78 6.22 -18.22
C LEU A 84 7.32 5.31 -17.10
N SER A 85 8.20 4.92 -16.18
CA SER A 85 7.90 3.98 -15.09
C SER A 85 6.68 4.38 -14.28
N PHE A 86 6.55 5.65 -13.95
CA PHE A 86 5.42 6.19 -13.21
C PHE A 86 4.07 5.93 -13.91
N ILE A 87 3.99 6.23 -15.21
CA ILE A 87 2.76 6.06 -15.99
C ILE A 87 2.43 4.57 -16.17
N VAL A 88 3.45 3.75 -16.44
CA VAL A 88 3.29 2.30 -16.60
C VAL A 88 2.82 1.65 -15.31
N PHE A 89 3.39 2.02 -14.17
CA PHE A 89 2.97 1.47 -12.87
C PHE A 89 1.52 1.83 -12.54
N ILE A 90 1.09 3.08 -12.80
CA ILE A 90 -0.32 3.48 -12.61
C ILE A 90 -1.24 2.65 -13.51
N ALA A 91 -0.89 2.49 -14.79
CA ALA A 91 -1.70 1.73 -15.73
C ALA A 91 -1.84 0.25 -15.33
N VAL A 92 -0.74 -0.37 -14.90
CA VAL A 92 -0.72 -1.76 -14.42
C VAL A 92 -1.52 -1.92 -13.13
N ILE A 93 -1.36 -1.01 -12.17
CA ILE A 93 -2.14 -1.01 -10.92
C ILE A 93 -3.63 -0.91 -11.23
N ALA A 94 -4.04 0.02 -12.10
CA ALA A 94 -5.43 0.19 -12.48
C ALA A 94 -6.00 -1.07 -13.15
N ALA A 95 -5.26 -1.70 -14.06
CA ALA A 95 -5.67 -2.93 -14.73
C ALA A 95 -5.83 -4.10 -13.75
N ILE A 96 -4.87 -4.30 -12.84
CA ILE A 96 -4.91 -5.37 -11.84
C ILE A 96 -6.07 -5.15 -10.87
N VAL A 97 -6.26 -3.93 -10.38
CA VAL A 97 -7.38 -3.62 -9.47
C VAL A 97 -8.72 -3.86 -10.14
N GLN A 98 -8.88 -3.50 -11.41
CA GLN A 98 -10.11 -3.77 -12.17
C GLN A 98 -10.38 -5.26 -12.28
N ILE A 99 -9.36 -6.09 -12.51
CA ILE A 99 -9.51 -7.55 -12.52
C ILE A 99 -9.92 -8.06 -11.13
N VAL A 100 -9.26 -7.59 -10.07
CA VAL A 100 -9.57 -7.96 -8.69
C VAL A 100 -11.00 -7.56 -8.33
N GLU A 101 -11.45 -6.38 -8.75
CA GLU A 101 -12.83 -5.91 -8.53
C GLU A 101 -13.84 -6.85 -9.16
N MET A 102 -13.66 -7.23 -10.45
CA MET A 102 -14.54 -8.19 -11.14
C MET A 102 -14.54 -9.57 -10.46
N VAL A 103 -13.40 -10.02 -9.96
CA VAL A 103 -13.29 -11.29 -9.23
C VAL A 103 -14.04 -11.22 -7.89
N VAL A 104 -13.85 -10.14 -7.13
CA VAL A 104 -14.52 -9.95 -5.83
C VAL A 104 -16.02 -9.81 -6.01
N GLU A 105 -16.49 -9.07 -7.01
CA GLU A 105 -17.92 -8.95 -7.34
C GLU A 105 -18.57 -10.31 -7.62
N LYS A 106 -17.89 -11.15 -8.38
CA LYS A 106 -18.42 -12.47 -8.79
C LYS A 106 -18.37 -13.51 -7.68
N PHE A 107 -17.28 -13.58 -6.92
CA PHE A 107 -17.04 -14.66 -5.95
C PHE A 107 -17.37 -14.29 -4.51
N LEU A 108 -17.34 -13.01 -4.16
CA LEU A 108 -17.53 -12.52 -2.79
C LEU A 108 -18.52 -11.36 -2.73
N PRO A 109 -19.80 -11.55 -3.16
CA PRO A 109 -20.80 -10.48 -3.23
C PRO A 109 -21.07 -9.81 -1.88
N ASN A 110 -20.94 -10.53 -0.78
CA ASN A 110 -21.08 -9.98 0.58
C ASN A 110 -19.96 -9.00 0.92
N LEU A 111 -18.73 -9.29 0.50
CA LEU A 111 -17.59 -8.40 0.68
C LEU A 111 -17.70 -7.18 -0.26
N TYR A 112 -18.11 -7.43 -1.50
CA TYR A 112 -18.38 -6.37 -2.48
C TYR A 112 -19.42 -5.38 -1.99
N SER A 113 -20.54 -5.84 -1.43
CA SER A 113 -21.58 -4.96 -0.89
C SER A 113 -21.13 -4.15 0.34
N GLN A 114 -20.21 -4.68 1.15
CA GLN A 114 -19.65 -3.97 2.31
C GLN A 114 -18.58 -2.94 1.92
N LEU A 115 -17.73 -3.28 0.96
CA LEU A 115 -16.69 -2.38 0.45
C LEU A 115 -17.26 -1.34 -0.53
N GLY A 116 -18.27 -1.72 -1.34
CA GLY A 116 -19.03 -0.85 -2.22
C GLY A 116 -18.16 0.12 -3.00
N ILE A 117 -18.44 1.43 -2.80
CA ILE A 117 -17.75 2.54 -3.48
C ILE A 117 -16.23 2.61 -3.14
N PHE A 118 -15.76 1.93 -2.08
CA PHE A 118 -14.37 2.01 -1.66
C PHE A 118 -13.43 1.08 -2.45
N LEU A 119 -13.97 0.12 -3.21
CA LEU A 119 -13.15 -0.78 -4.04
C LEU A 119 -12.38 -0.03 -5.14
N PRO A 120 -12.99 0.87 -5.92
CA PRO A 120 -12.27 1.69 -6.90
C PRO A 120 -11.21 2.61 -6.27
N LEU A 121 -11.37 3.00 -5.00
CA LEU A 121 -10.37 3.78 -4.27
C LEU A 121 -9.05 3.03 -4.06
N ILE A 122 -9.03 1.71 -4.22
CA ILE A 122 -7.80 0.91 -4.17
C ILE A 122 -6.93 1.23 -5.39
N ALA A 123 -7.51 1.42 -6.57
CA ALA A 123 -6.77 1.74 -7.80
C ALA A 123 -5.99 3.06 -7.70
N VAL A 124 -6.56 4.05 -7.04
CA VAL A 124 -5.94 5.36 -6.82
C VAL A 124 -5.26 5.49 -5.45
N ASN A 125 -5.02 4.37 -4.77
CA ASN A 125 -4.38 4.35 -3.45
C ASN A 125 -2.88 4.66 -3.58
N CYS A 126 -2.47 5.79 -3.04
CA CYS A 126 -1.08 6.25 -3.07
C CYS A 126 -0.10 5.27 -2.39
N ALA A 127 -0.57 4.41 -1.47
CA ALA A 127 0.28 3.41 -0.83
C ALA A 127 0.72 2.31 -1.82
N ILE A 128 -0.15 1.93 -2.75
CA ILE A 128 0.18 0.91 -3.76
C ILE A 128 1.15 1.47 -4.78
N LEU A 129 0.89 2.68 -5.26
CA LEU A 129 1.80 3.38 -6.17
C LEU A 129 3.15 3.67 -5.48
N GLY A 130 3.13 4.18 -4.26
CA GLY A 130 4.32 4.43 -3.47
C GLY A 130 5.14 3.17 -3.22
N GLY A 131 4.48 2.05 -2.93
CA GLY A 131 5.15 0.74 -2.82
C GLY A 131 5.90 0.35 -4.09
N SER A 132 5.30 0.59 -5.26
CA SER A 132 5.93 0.31 -6.56
C SER A 132 7.13 1.24 -6.82
N LEU A 133 7.03 2.52 -6.47
CA LEU A 133 8.13 3.48 -6.63
C LEU A 133 9.28 3.19 -5.67
N PHE A 134 9.01 2.90 -4.40
CA PHE A 134 10.03 2.52 -3.43
C PHE A 134 10.71 1.18 -3.77
N MET A 135 9.97 0.25 -4.38
CA MET A 135 10.55 -0.97 -4.92
C MET A 135 11.56 -0.66 -6.04
N GLN A 136 11.24 0.26 -6.93
CA GLN A 136 12.16 0.71 -8.00
C GLN A 136 13.41 1.39 -7.43
N GLU A 137 13.23 2.26 -6.43
CA GLU A 137 14.33 2.99 -5.78
C GLU A 137 15.29 2.08 -5.01
N ARG A 138 14.78 0.97 -4.45
CA ARG A 138 15.59 0.04 -3.66
C ARG A 138 16.39 -0.95 -4.48
N ASP A 139 16.21 -1.01 -5.79
CA ASP A 139 16.94 -1.91 -6.73
C ASP A 139 17.07 -3.35 -6.18
N PHE A 140 15.94 -3.99 -5.92
CA PHE A 140 15.93 -5.38 -5.44
C PHE A 140 16.59 -6.33 -6.43
N VAL A 141 17.42 -7.24 -5.91
CA VAL A 141 18.21 -8.16 -6.72
C VAL A 141 17.44 -9.44 -7.04
N SER A 142 16.51 -9.83 -6.16
CA SER A 142 15.77 -11.09 -6.29
C SER A 142 14.27 -10.84 -6.25
N ILE A 143 13.51 -11.59 -7.05
CA ILE A 143 12.03 -11.55 -7.07
C ILE A 143 11.39 -11.86 -5.70
N GLY A 144 12.12 -12.52 -4.80
CA GLY A 144 11.67 -12.79 -3.44
C GLY A 144 11.53 -11.53 -2.57
N GLU A 145 12.39 -10.53 -2.79
CA GLU A 145 12.40 -9.29 -2.01
C GLU A 145 11.15 -8.44 -2.23
N PRO A 146 10.69 -8.17 -3.47
CA PRO A 146 9.42 -7.49 -3.72
C PRO A 146 8.21 -8.20 -3.11
N ILE A 147 8.19 -9.54 -3.09
CA ILE A 147 7.10 -10.32 -2.49
C ILE A 147 7.08 -10.11 -0.97
N VAL A 148 8.21 -10.23 -0.31
CA VAL A 148 8.31 -10.01 1.14
C VAL A 148 7.99 -8.56 1.51
N TYR A 149 8.49 -7.62 0.71
CA TYR A 149 8.23 -6.20 0.88
C TYR A 149 6.74 -5.86 0.70
N SER A 150 6.08 -6.43 -0.31
CA SER A 150 4.64 -6.23 -0.55
C SER A 150 3.78 -6.76 0.60
N LEU A 151 4.11 -7.94 1.13
CA LEU A 151 3.43 -8.51 2.29
C LEU A 151 3.64 -7.63 3.53
N GLY A 152 4.87 -7.22 3.81
CA GLY A 152 5.18 -6.36 4.96
C GLY A 152 4.46 -5.02 4.89
N SER A 153 4.55 -4.33 3.75
CA SER A 153 3.89 -3.03 3.54
C SER A 153 2.36 -3.14 3.62
N GLY A 154 1.79 -4.20 3.04
CA GLY A 154 0.35 -4.45 3.10
C GLY A 154 -0.14 -4.73 4.52
N ILE A 155 0.56 -5.56 5.28
CA ILE A 155 0.25 -5.84 6.69
C ILE A 155 0.42 -4.58 7.54
N GLY A 156 1.47 -3.79 7.32
CA GLY A 156 1.68 -2.52 8.01
C GLY A 156 0.53 -1.54 7.78
N TRP A 157 0.07 -1.41 6.53
CA TRP A 157 -1.06 -0.58 6.17
C TRP A 157 -2.37 -1.10 6.80
N TRP A 158 -2.61 -2.42 6.75
CA TRP A 158 -3.78 -3.06 7.37
C TRP A 158 -3.81 -2.84 8.88
N LEU A 159 -2.70 -3.08 9.58
CA LEU A 159 -2.62 -2.85 11.03
C LEU A 159 -2.94 -1.39 11.39
N ALA A 160 -2.41 -0.45 10.64
CA ALA A 160 -2.65 0.97 10.87
C ALA A 160 -4.13 1.32 10.73
N ILE A 161 -4.81 0.88 9.64
CA ILE A 161 -6.22 1.23 9.41
C ILE A 161 -7.15 0.57 10.43
N VAL A 162 -6.90 -0.69 10.82
CA VAL A 162 -7.69 -1.39 11.82
C VAL A 162 -7.51 -0.75 13.20
N ALA A 163 -6.28 -0.38 13.55
CA ALA A 163 -6.00 0.33 14.81
C ALA A 163 -6.74 1.67 14.87
N LEU A 164 -6.68 2.48 13.81
CA LEU A 164 -7.42 3.75 13.76
C LEU A 164 -8.92 3.52 13.83
N ALA A 165 -9.47 2.54 13.12
CA ALA A 165 -10.89 2.24 13.14
C ALA A 165 -11.36 1.84 14.54
N ALA A 166 -10.61 1.01 15.25
CA ALA A 166 -10.90 0.61 16.63
C ALA A 166 -10.88 1.82 17.59
N ILE A 167 -9.91 2.72 17.44
CA ILE A 167 -9.83 3.94 18.23
C ILE A 167 -11.03 4.84 17.93
N ARG A 168 -11.39 5.02 16.67
CA ARG A 168 -12.54 5.86 16.26
C ARG A 168 -13.87 5.33 16.74
N GLU A 169 -14.10 4.02 16.73
CA GLU A 169 -15.29 3.40 17.30
C GLU A 169 -15.39 3.67 18.82
N LYS A 170 -14.29 3.57 19.54
CA LYS A 170 -14.28 3.93 20.97
C LYS A 170 -14.47 5.41 21.23
N MET A 171 -13.88 6.27 20.41
CA MET A 171 -14.04 7.73 20.53
C MET A 171 -15.47 8.19 20.27
N ALA A 172 -16.28 7.42 19.54
CA ALA A 172 -17.69 7.76 19.32
C ALA A 172 -18.51 7.86 20.62
N TYR A 173 -18.09 7.17 21.67
CA TYR A 173 -18.71 7.19 23.01
C TYR A 173 -18.07 8.22 23.95
N SER A 174 -17.06 8.96 23.55
CA SER A 174 -16.36 9.93 24.38
C SER A 174 -16.88 11.34 24.17
N HIS A 175 -16.74 12.21 25.18
CA HIS A 175 -17.06 13.62 25.12
C HIS A 175 -15.95 14.39 24.36
N VAL A 176 -16.12 14.56 23.06
CA VAL A 176 -15.22 15.36 22.23
C VAL A 176 -15.82 16.77 22.07
N PRO A 177 -15.05 17.86 22.26
CA PRO A 177 -15.49 19.22 21.98
C PRO A 177 -16.02 19.37 20.56
N ALA A 178 -17.11 20.12 20.40
CA ALA A 178 -17.81 20.27 19.11
C ALA A 178 -16.89 20.78 17.98
N ALA A 179 -15.91 21.61 18.29
CA ALA A 179 -14.95 22.15 17.33
C ALA A 179 -13.96 21.10 16.76
N LEU A 180 -13.69 20.02 17.51
CA LEU A 180 -12.77 18.95 17.12
C LEU A 180 -13.50 17.70 16.58
N LYS A 181 -14.80 17.65 16.73
CA LYS A 181 -15.62 16.49 16.37
C LYS A 181 -15.51 16.21 14.85
N GLY A 182 -15.19 14.98 14.49
CA GLY A 182 -15.06 14.55 13.09
C GLY A 182 -13.60 14.39 12.64
N LEU A 183 -13.22 15.08 11.57
CA LEU A 183 -11.87 14.97 11.00
C LEU A 183 -10.78 15.51 11.94
N GLY A 184 -11.04 16.57 12.70
CA GLY A 184 -10.05 17.18 13.58
C GLY A 184 -9.46 16.19 14.59
N ILE A 185 -10.31 15.51 15.36
CA ILE A 185 -9.87 14.54 16.34
C ILE A 185 -9.20 13.32 15.67
N THR A 186 -9.65 12.95 14.47
CA THR A 186 -9.05 11.86 13.72
C THR A 186 -7.61 12.18 13.31
N PHE A 187 -7.33 13.39 12.81
CA PHE A 187 -5.98 13.82 12.48
C PHE A 187 -5.06 13.88 13.70
N ILE A 188 -5.55 14.37 14.83
CA ILE A 188 -4.80 14.38 16.09
C ILE A 188 -4.45 12.93 16.49
N THR A 189 -5.42 12.02 16.40
CA THR A 189 -5.20 10.60 16.72
C THR A 189 -4.15 9.98 15.79
N VAL A 190 -4.23 10.23 14.49
CA VAL A 190 -3.25 9.75 13.51
C VAL A 190 -1.86 10.31 13.80
N GLY A 191 -1.75 11.60 14.15
CA GLY A 191 -0.49 12.21 14.55
C GLY A 191 0.12 11.55 15.78
N LEU A 192 -0.70 11.27 16.81
CA LEU A 192 -0.24 10.55 18.02
C LEU A 192 0.19 9.11 17.70
N MET A 193 -0.56 8.41 16.84
CA MET A 193 -0.16 7.07 16.37
C MET A 193 1.17 7.12 15.59
N GLY A 194 1.37 8.15 14.76
CA GLY A 194 2.62 8.37 14.03
C GLY A 194 3.81 8.55 14.98
N ILE A 195 3.66 9.38 16.02
CA ILE A 195 4.69 9.56 17.06
C ILE A 195 4.99 8.23 17.76
N ALA A 196 3.96 7.44 18.09
CA ALA A 196 4.16 6.13 18.70
C ALA A 196 4.93 5.18 17.80
N PHE A 197 4.66 5.18 16.47
CA PHE A 197 5.38 4.37 15.49
C PHE A 197 6.83 4.86 15.26
N MET A 198 7.10 6.15 15.41
CA MET A 198 8.46 6.68 15.31
C MET A 198 9.41 6.11 16.38
N THR A 199 8.90 5.60 17.51
CA THR A 199 9.73 4.93 18.50
C THR A 199 10.40 3.66 17.96
N PHE A 200 9.82 3.02 16.96
CA PHE A 200 10.40 1.86 16.30
C PHE A 200 11.55 2.23 15.33
N MET A 201 11.63 3.47 14.86
CA MET A 201 12.71 3.92 13.96
C MET A 201 14.09 3.93 14.65
N GLY A 202 14.13 3.93 15.98
CA GLY A 202 15.38 3.82 16.76
C GLY A 202 15.94 2.40 16.85
N ILE A 203 15.20 1.39 16.39
CA ILE A 203 15.62 -0.01 16.42
C ILE A 203 16.38 -0.29 15.11
N GLN A 204 17.69 -0.48 15.20
CA GLN A 204 18.50 -0.96 14.07
C GLN A 204 18.28 -2.47 13.95
N LEU A 205 17.55 -2.88 12.93
CA LEU A 205 17.32 -4.28 12.52
C LEU A 205 18.21 -4.65 11.36
#